data_99d35e194ca66947429b660596b6df02
#
_entry.id   99d35e194ca66947429b660596b6df02
#
_cell.length_a   1.000
_cell.length_b   1.000
_cell.length_c   1.000
_cell.angle_alpha   90.00
_cell.angle_beta   90.00
_cell.angle_gamma   90.00
#
_symmetry.space_group_name_H-M   'P 1'
#
loop_
_entity.id
_entity.type
_entity.pdbx_description
1 polymer ?
#
loop_
_entity_poly.entity_id
_entity_poly.type
_entity_poly.pdbx_seq_one_letter_code
_entity_poly.pdbx_strand_id
1 'polypeptide(L)'
;MKHLAQTLKALSDPIRLRIVLLLQAEGELCVCDLMEVLKLPQSTVSRHLAYLKRSCWVDTRREGIWMYYTISKESCAICKEMLLTLKKHAASLPEPTSDRNTLAAYLKNKAPSCP
;
A
#
# COMPACT_ATOMS: atom_id res chain seq x y z
N MET A 1 24.38 -0.87 -3.78
CA MET A 1 23.97 0.31 -3.00
C MET A 1 22.96 1.17 -3.72
N LYS A 2 23.16 1.42 -5.00
CA LYS A 2 22.22 2.24 -5.78
C LYS A 2 20.81 1.67 -5.79
N HIS A 3 20.68 0.36 -5.98
CA HIS A 3 19.36 -0.31 -5.98
C HIS A 3 18.68 -0.22 -4.62
N LEU A 4 19.42 -0.48 -3.56
CA LEU A 4 18.89 -0.38 -2.20
C LEU A 4 18.45 1.05 -1.89
N ALA A 5 19.24 2.04 -2.29
CA ALA A 5 18.89 3.44 -2.08
C ALA A 5 17.57 3.81 -2.80
N GLN A 6 17.37 3.33 -4.03
CA GLN A 6 16.14 3.56 -4.77
C GLN A 6 14.95 2.88 -4.10
N THR A 7 15.14 1.68 -3.59
CA THR A 7 14.10 0.95 -2.85
C THR A 7 13.68 1.74 -1.61
N LEU A 8 14.65 2.22 -0.83
CA LEU A 8 14.36 2.99 0.38
C LEU A 8 13.73 4.35 0.06
N LYS A 9 14.16 4.98 -1.03
CA LYS A 9 13.61 6.26 -1.46
C LYS A 9 12.11 6.19 -1.70
N ALA A 10 11.60 5.06 -2.16
CA ALA A 10 10.18 4.89 -2.40
C ALA A 10 9.34 5.10 -1.13
N LEU A 11 9.89 4.81 0.04
CA LEU A 11 9.20 4.98 1.31
C LEU A 11 9.33 6.39 1.90
N SER A 12 10.07 7.28 1.26
CA SER A 12 10.25 8.64 1.76
C SER A 12 9.13 9.61 1.37
N ASP A 13 8.09 9.10 0.74
CA ASP A 13 6.89 9.89 0.40
C ASP A 13 5.73 9.49 1.32
N PRO A 14 5.01 10.46 1.91
CA PRO A 14 3.92 10.14 2.83
C PRO A 14 2.82 9.27 2.23
N ILE A 15 2.43 9.51 0.99
CA ILE A 15 1.37 8.73 0.34
C ILE A 15 1.82 7.31 0.10
N ARG A 16 3.03 7.12 -0.42
CA ARG A 16 3.55 5.77 -0.66
C ARG A 16 3.72 4.99 0.65
N LEU A 17 4.17 5.66 1.69
CA LEU A 17 4.30 5.02 3.00
C LEU A 17 2.94 4.58 3.54
N ARG A 18 1.92 5.43 3.41
CA ARG A 18 0.55 5.07 3.81
C ARG A 18 0.02 3.87 3.03
N ILE A 19 0.26 3.83 1.72
CA ILE A 19 -0.14 2.69 0.87
C ILE A 19 0.50 1.40 1.36
N VAL A 20 1.80 1.41 1.61
CA VAL A 20 2.52 0.22 2.06
C VAL A 20 1.97 -0.28 3.39
N LEU A 21 1.72 0.61 4.34
CA LEU A 21 1.17 0.24 5.63
C LEU A 21 -0.26 -0.31 5.52
N LEU A 22 -1.08 0.25 4.64
CA LEU A 22 -2.43 -0.27 4.39
C LEU A 22 -2.39 -1.67 3.78
N LEU A 23 -1.54 -1.89 2.79
CA LEU A 23 -1.38 -3.21 2.18
C LEU A 23 -0.88 -4.24 3.18
N GLN A 24 0.06 -3.85 4.03
CA GLN A 24 0.58 -4.74 5.06
C GLN A 24 -0.50 -5.15 6.06
N ALA A 25 -1.34 -4.21 6.44
CA ALA A 25 -2.41 -4.47 7.41
C ALA A 25 -3.55 -5.30 6.82
N GLU A 26 -3.93 -5.03 5.56
CA GLU A 26 -5.10 -5.66 4.94
C GLU A 26 -4.75 -6.87 4.08
N GLY A 27 -3.56 -6.91 3.50
CA GLY A 27 -3.12 -7.97 2.62
C GLY A 27 -3.22 -7.62 1.15
N GLU A 28 -4.44 -7.50 0.62
CA GLU A 28 -4.65 -7.20 -0.79
C GLU A 28 -5.71 -6.13 -0.96
N LEU A 29 -5.41 -5.11 -1.77
CA LEU A 29 -6.33 -4.02 -2.05
C LEU A 29 -6.30 -3.65 -3.53
N CYS A 30 -7.44 -3.23 -4.08
CA CYS A 30 -7.51 -2.67 -5.42
C CYS A 30 -7.31 -1.15 -5.37
N VAL A 31 -7.11 -0.55 -6.55
CA VAL A 31 -6.95 0.91 -6.65
C VAL A 31 -8.13 1.65 -6.05
N CYS A 32 -9.35 1.14 -6.26
CA CYS A 32 -10.57 1.76 -5.72
C CYS A 32 -10.55 1.87 -4.21
N ASP A 33 -10.06 0.83 -3.53
CA ASP A 33 -9.96 0.83 -2.07
C ASP A 33 -9.01 1.94 -1.58
N LEU A 34 -7.88 2.07 -2.26
CA LEU A 34 -6.87 3.07 -1.90
C LEU A 34 -7.35 4.48 -2.20
N MET A 35 -8.06 4.68 -3.32
CA MET A 35 -8.65 5.98 -3.64
C MET A 35 -9.61 6.45 -2.56
N GLU A 36 -10.42 5.54 -2.07
CA GLU A 36 -11.43 5.86 -1.04
C GLU A 36 -10.77 6.26 0.27
N VAL A 37 -9.76 5.51 0.70
CA VAL A 37 -9.07 5.79 1.98
C VAL A 37 -8.22 7.05 1.90
N LEU A 38 -7.45 7.20 0.82
CA LEU A 38 -6.50 8.30 0.67
C LEU A 38 -7.16 9.60 0.21
N LYS A 39 -8.39 9.52 -0.31
CA LYS A 39 -9.11 10.67 -0.87
C LYS A 39 -8.33 11.32 -2.02
N LEU A 40 -7.78 10.49 -2.88
CA LEU A 40 -6.99 10.91 -4.03
C LEU A 40 -7.58 10.34 -5.33
N PRO A 41 -7.39 11.04 -6.46
CA PRO A 41 -7.85 10.53 -7.75
C PRO A 41 -7.05 9.32 -8.21
N GLN A 42 -7.64 8.51 -9.09
CA GLN A 42 -7.03 7.30 -9.61
C GLN A 42 -5.64 7.55 -10.20
N SER A 43 -5.46 8.62 -10.98
CA SER A 43 -4.19 8.92 -11.62
C SER A 43 -3.06 9.08 -10.61
N THR A 44 -3.35 9.74 -9.49
CA THR A 44 -2.36 9.95 -8.43
C THR A 44 -2.03 8.63 -7.72
N VAL A 45 -3.05 7.87 -7.34
CA VAL A 45 -2.85 6.58 -6.67
C VAL A 45 -2.09 5.62 -7.57
N SER A 46 -2.49 5.52 -8.84
CA SER A 46 -1.85 4.63 -9.81
C SER A 46 -0.38 4.98 -10.03
N ARG A 47 -0.04 6.27 -10.05
CA ARG A 47 1.35 6.72 -10.20
C ARG A 47 2.22 6.28 -9.02
N HIS A 48 1.71 6.41 -7.80
CA HIS A 48 2.43 5.97 -6.61
C HIS A 48 2.56 4.45 -6.57
N LEU A 49 1.52 3.72 -6.96
CA LEU A 49 1.57 2.26 -7.03
C LEU A 49 2.59 1.78 -8.07
N ALA A 50 2.66 2.44 -9.22
CA ALA A 50 3.66 2.12 -10.24
C ALA A 50 5.08 2.33 -9.71
N TYR A 51 5.29 3.41 -8.96
CA TYR A 51 6.58 3.67 -8.32
C TYR A 51 6.94 2.57 -7.33
N LEU A 52 5.99 2.18 -6.49
CA LEU A 52 6.20 1.11 -5.50
C LEU A 52 6.48 -0.23 -6.17
N LYS A 53 5.83 -0.52 -7.29
CA LYS A 53 6.08 -1.75 -8.04
C LYS A 53 7.50 -1.76 -8.61
N ARG A 54 7.94 -0.65 -9.23
CA ARG A 54 9.30 -0.54 -9.75
C ARG A 54 10.36 -0.63 -8.66
N SER A 55 10.01 -0.21 -7.44
CA SER A 55 10.92 -0.22 -6.29
C SER A 55 10.84 -1.52 -5.49
N CYS A 56 10.14 -2.53 -6.00
CA CYS A 56 10.05 -3.87 -5.43
C CYS A 56 9.31 -3.96 -4.09
N TRP A 57 8.45 -3.00 -3.78
CA TRP A 57 7.64 -3.05 -2.55
C TRP A 57 6.32 -3.77 -2.73
N VAL A 58 5.73 -3.74 -3.93
CA VAL A 58 4.41 -4.32 -4.18
C VAL A 58 4.41 -5.22 -5.39
N ASP A 59 3.55 -6.23 -5.36
CA ASP A 59 3.21 -7.09 -6.49
C ASP A 59 1.80 -6.76 -6.95
N THR A 60 1.49 -7.14 -8.18
CA THR A 60 0.17 -6.94 -8.76
C THR A 60 -0.40 -8.25 -9.26
N ARG A 61 -1.73 -8.35 -9.25
CA ARG A 61 -2.43 -9.37 -10.01
C ARG A 61 -3.67 -8.75 -10.66
N ARG A 62 -4.03 -9.27 -11.81
CA ARG A 62 -5.23 -8.82 -12.53
C ARG A 62 -6.32 -9.87 -12.40
N GLU A 63 -7.54 -9.41 -12.18
CA GLU A 63 -8.71 -10.26 -12.24
C GLU A 63 -9.79 -9.50 -13.03
N GLY A 64 -10.00 -9.92 -14.28
CA GLY A 64 -10.85 -9.20 -15.20
C GLY A 64 -10.30 -7.80 -15.49
N ILE A 65 -11.11 -6.78 -15.21
CA ILE A 65 -10.72 -5.37 -15.37
C ILE A 65 -10.10 -4.78 -14.10
N TRP A 66 -10.03 -5.57 -13.02
CA TRP A 66 -9.58 -5.09 -11.73
C TRP A 66 -8.11 -5.46 -11.50
N MET A 67 -7.35 -4.50 -10.94
CA MET A 67 -5.96 -4.70 -10.52
C MET A 67 -5.87 -4.69 -9.02
N TYR A 68 -5.26 -5.73 -8.46
CA TYR A 68 -5.04 -5.88 -7.03
C TYR A 68 -3.56 -5.75 -6.71
N TYR A 69 -3.26 -5.20 -5.55
CA TYR A 69 -1.91 -4.93 -5.09
C TYR A 69 -1.68 -5.57 -3.73
N THR A 70 -0.51 -6.17 -3.54
CA THR A 70 -0.07 -6.77 -2.28
C THR A 70 1.36 -6.37 -1.99
N ILE A 71 1.80 -6.53 -0.75
CA ILE A 71 3.22 -6.41 -0.44
C ILE A 71 3.98 -7.50 -1.19
N SER A 72 5.13 -7.16 -1.78
CA SER A 72 5.93 -8.10 -2.54
C SER A 72 6.41 -9.25 -1.65
N LYS A 73 6.26 -10.48 -2.13
CA LYS A 73 6.72 -11.68 -1.42
C LYS A 73 8.22 -11.91 -1.60
N GLU A 74 8.80 -11.30 -2.62
CA GLU A 74 10.21 -11.48 -2.97
C GLU A 74 11.10 -10.30 -2.58
N SER A 75 10.62 -9.46 -1.65
CA SER A 75 11.42 -8.35 -1.17
C SER A 75 12.66 -8.85 -0.41
N CYS A 76 13.72 -8.06 -0.45
CA CYS A 76 14.98 -8.41 0.24
C CYS A 76 14.81 -8.46 1.76
N ALA A 77 15.77 -9.05 2.44
CA ALA A 77 15.72 -9.21 3.89
C ALA A 77 15.57 -7.86 4.61
N ILE A 78 16.30 -6.84 4.15
CA ILE A 78 16.21 -5.50 4.73
C ILE A 78 14.78 -4.96 4.61
N CYS A 79 14.15 -5.12 3.44
CA CYS A 79 12.78 -4.67 3.24
C CYS A 79 11.80 -5.39 4.15
N LYS A 80 11.94 -6.69 4.29
CA LYS A 80 11.08 -7.49 5.18
C LYS A 80 11.21 -7.04 6.63
N GLU A 81 12.42 -6.81 7.09
CA GLU A 81 12.66 -6.34 8.45
C GLU A 81 12.13 -4.94 8.67
N MET A 82 12.28 -4.06 7.69
CA MET A 82 11.73 -2.71 7.76
C MET A 82 10.20 -2.73 7.87
N LEU A 83 9.55 -3.59 7.11
CA LEU A 83 8.10 -3.74 7.17
C LEU A 83 7.64 -4.21 8.55
N LEU A 84 8.37 -5.15 9.16
CA LEU A 84 8.07 -5.60 10.52
C LEU A 84 8.20 -4.47 11.53
N THR A 85 9.25 -3.66 11.40
CA THR A 85 9.47 -2.51 12.27
C THR A 85 8.37 -1.47 12.11
N LEU A 86 7.99 -1.16 10.87
CA LEU A 86 6.92 -0.22 10.59
C LEU A 86 5.59 -0.71 11.17
N LYS A 87 5.28 -2.00 11.01
CA LYS A 87 4.08 -2.60 11.57
C LYS A 87 4.05 -2.48 13.09
N LYS A 88 5.19 -2.76 13.72
CA LYS A 88 5.31 -2.69 15.19
C LYS A 88 5.00 -1.31 15.73
N HIS A 89 5.40 -0.26 15.02
CA HIS A 89 5.26 1.12 15.49
C HIS A 89 4.07 1.87 14.88
N ALA A 90 3.38 1.27 13.91
CA ALA A 90 2.28 1.94 13.21
C ALA A 90 1.16 2.37 14.14
N ALA A 91 0.89 1.61 15.20
CA ALA A 91 -0.18 1.91 16.15
C ALA A 91 0.05 3.21 16.91
N SER A 92 1.31 3.67 17.01
CA SER A 92 1.65 4.93 17.69
C SER A 92 1.61 6.13 16.76
N LEU A 93 1.36 5.91 15.46
CA LEU A 93 1.28 6.98 14.46
C LEU A 93 -0.19 7.27 14.15
N PRO A 94 -0.61 8.57 14.10
CA PRO A 94 -2.01 8.90 13.89
C PRO A 94 -2.54 8.55 12.50
N GLU A 95 -1.77 8.81 11.45
CA GLU A 95 -2.23 8.60 10.08
C GLU A 95 -2.47 7.13 9.74
N PRO A 96 -1.55 6.19 10.03
CA PRO A 96 -1.82 4.76 9.77
C PRO A 96 -3.03 4.24 10.52
N THR A 97 -3.25 4.68 11.76
CA THR A 97 -4.40 4.27 12.56
C THR A 97 -5.69 4.80 11.95
N SER A 98 -5.72 6.08 11.58
CA SER A 98 -6.87 6.70 10.91
C SER A 98 -7.17 6.02 9.58
N ASP A 99 -6.14 5.73 8.79
CA ASP A 99 -6.29 5.06 7.49
C ASP A 99 -6.93 3.67 7.64
N ARG A 100 -6.47 2.88 8.62
CA ARG A 100 -7.03 1.55 8.86
C ARG A 100 -8.48 1.61 9.28
N ASN A 101 -8.83 2.60 10.12
CA ASN A 101 -10.21 2.80 10.55
C ASN A 101 -11.10 3.19 9.37
N THR A 102 -10.63 4.09 8.52
CA THR A 102 -11.36 4.51 7.33
C THR A 102 -11.55 3.33 6.37
N LEU A 103 -10.50 2.54 6.17
CA LEU A 103 -10.56 1.38 5.29
C LEU A 103 -11.54 0.33 5.82
N ALA A 104 -11.52 0.05 7.12
CA ALA A 104 -12.42 -0.91 7.72
C ALA A 104 -13.88 -0.52 7.51
N ALA A 105 -14.21 0.76 7.71
CA ALA A 105 -15.56 1.27 7.49
C ALA A 105 -15.95 1.17 6.01
N TYR A 106 -15.04 1.50 5.10
CA TYR A 106 -15.29 1.40 3.66
C TYR A 106 -15.54 -0.04 3.23
N LEU A 107 -14.70 -0.98 3.64
CA LEU A 107 -14.84 -2.38 3.26
C LEU A 107 -16.13 -3.00 3.78
N LYS A 108 -16.57 -2.59 4.96
CA LYS A 108 -17.83 -3.04 5.54
C LYS A 108 -19.04 -2.64 4.69
N ASN A 109 -18.96 -1.47 4.05
CA ASN A 109 -20.06 -0.91 3.25
C ASN A 109 -19.79 -0.98 1.76
N LYS A 110 -18.74 -1.70 1.35
CA LYS A 110 -18.35 -1.77 -0.05
C LYS A 110 -19.41 -2.45 -0.91
N ALA A 111 -19.71 -1.82 -2.06
CA ALA A 111 -20.67 -2.37 -3.01
C ALA A 111 -20.13 -3.68 -3.62
N PRO A 112 -21.01 -4.69 -3.86
CA PRO A 112 -20.57 -5.95 -4.47
C PRO A 112 -19.97 -5.79 -5.86
N SER A 113 -20.29 -4.73 -6.58
CA SER A 113 -19.77 -4.46 -7.92
C SER A 113 -18.34 -3.96 -7.92
N CYS A 114 -17.81 -3.62 -6.76
CA CYS A 114 -16.42 -3.20 -6.60
C CYS A 114 -15.69 -4.27 -5.79
N PRO A 115 -14.86 -5.07 -6.44
CA PRO A 115 -14.16 -6.19 -5.80
C PRO A 115 -13.20 -5.75 -4.71
#